data_745e2789d122c6832561f4ff79500d98
#
_entry.id   745e2789d122c6832561f4ff79500d98
#
_cell.length_a   1.000
_cell.length_b   1.000
_cell.length_c   1.000
_cell.angle_alpha   90.00
_cell.angle_beta   90.00
_cell.angle_gamma   90.00
#
_symmetry.space_group_name_H-M   'P 1'
#
loop_
_entity.id
_entity.type
_entity.pdbx_description
1 polymer ?
#
loop_
_entity_poly.entity_id
_entity_poly.type
_entity_poly.pdbx_seq_one_letter_code
_entity_poly.pdbx_strand_id
1 'polypeptide(L)'
;MDNQTYQLELKQIVEFPRCRIYRDFIRSLITNKGIRTNGSSFLFYYIVLCSYANYRSSYRRTETMTYLVGPGEWICTLADLRTWFRCRFQHQAASVLDYLQKQNYITYSLLENKKVVKFKITNWPKDNTALEYNYPCKKDDGFFFFPISKVHELISMGKCSEMDMLLDMWIHAIYNDPSVQGSYSGPVVYYRNHTGNPMTSFQTLGDRWNHSKTTVSRTLKKFEEMNLITLVSFTGKHGSMIYLNDYLSVMFDISDVMIDKEEIAMTMQLPIHVPESKEELCVSKVVKEDQVSVPENDSCVPKLHMQFIIQKVAEMLKSQGIPCCECPKTRYILSPLSSACKNIVNIYTLSIICPYGNAAYRFELSVKPEEKDYLERDPILKEHTDIVEKILMGV
;
A
#
# COMPACT_ATOMS: atom_id res chain seq x y z
N MET A 1 -44.81 0.43 -1.04
CA MET A 1 -43.49 0.91 -1.43
C MET A 1 -42.58 -0.29 -1.36
N ASP A 2 -42.20 -0.83 -2.49
CA ASP A 2 -41.27 -1.98 -2.52
C ASP A 2 -39.94 -1.58 -1.92
N ASN A 3 -39.58 -2.16 -0.78
CA ASN A 3 -38.25 -2.07 -0.20
C ASN A 3 -37.28 -2.81 -1.09
N GLN A 4 -36.76 -2.12 -2.10
CA GLN A 4 -35.72 -2.64 -2.95
C GLN A 4 -34.44 -2.62 -2.16
N THR A 5 -33.91 -3.79 -1.83
CA THR A 5 -32.59 -3.98 -1.16
C THR A 5 -31.51 -3.98 -2.22
N TYR A 6 -30.35 -3.37 -1.91
CA TYR A 6 -29.22 -3.28 -2.81
C TYR A 6 -28.00 -3.91 -2.17
N GLN A 7 -27.29 -4.73 -2.94
CA GLN A 7 -25.97 -5.19 -2.60
C GLN A 7 -24.95 -4.13 -3.05
N LEU A 8 -24.14 -3.65 -2.09
CA LEU A 8 -23.14 -2.61 -2.31
C LEU A 8 -21.75 -3.21 -2.20
N GLU A 9 -20.94 -3.01 -3.22
CA GLU A 9 -19.51 -3.32 -3.21
C GLU A 9 -18.72 -2.01 -3.33
N LEU A 10 -17.77 -1.80 -2.43
CA LEU A 10 -16.95 -0.60 -2.39
C LEU A 10 -15.46 -0.96 -2.53
N LYS A 11 -14.84 -0.45 -3.57
CA LYS A 11 -13.42 -0.67 -3.89
C LYS A 11 -12.65 0.64 -3.86
N GLN A 12 -11.60 0.73 -3.05
CA GLN A 12 -10.80 1.96 -3.00
C GLN A 12 -9.96 2.12 -4.27
N ILE A 13 -10.10 3.28 -4.92
CA ILE A 13 -9.20 3.69 -6.00
C ILE A 13 -7.97 4.33 -5.39
N VAL A 14 -6.82 3.69 -5.57
CA VAL A 14 -5.53 4.20 -5.10
C VAL A 14 -4.80 4.83 -6.27
N GLU A 15 -4.68 6.15 -6.25
CA GLU A 15 -4.07 6.93 -7.34
C GLU A 15 -2.55 7.00 -7.28
N PHE A 16 -1.95 6.44 -6.23
CA PHE A 16 -0.50 6.46 -6.04
C PHE A 16 0.05 5.05 -5.85
N PRO A 17 1.23 4.76 -6.39
CA PRO A 17 1.85 3.46 -6.22
C PRO A 17 2.26 3.24 -4.76
N ARG A 18 1.91 2.05 -4.26
CA ARG A 18 2.26 1.61 -2.90
C ARG A 18 2.80 0.19 -2.92
N CYS A 19 3.77 -0.08 -2.04
CA CYS A 19 4.32 -1.40 -1.81
C CYS A 19 3.67 -2.02 -0.58
N ARG A 20 3.40 -3.33 -0.64
CA ARG A 20 2.98 -4.11 0.53
C ARG A 20 4.23 -4.54 1.30
N ILE A 21 4.26 -4.29 2.61
CA ILE A 21 5.39 -4.66 3.46
C ILE A 21 4.87 -5.53 4.60
N TYR A 22 5.41 -6.73 4.76
CA TYR A 22 5.07 -7.62 5.86
C TYR A 22 5.77 -7.20 7.14
N ARG A 23 5.07 -7.29 8.27
CA ARG A 23 5.60 -6.90 9.58
C ARG A 23 6.74 -7.82 10.02
N ASP A 24 6.65 -9.12 9.71
CA ASP A 24 7.70 -10.09 10.02
C ASP A 24 9.01 -9.79 9.30
N PHE A 25 8.93 -9.33 8.05
CA PHE A 25 10.12 -8.85 7.34
C PHE A 25 10.79 -7.69 8.07
N ILE A 26 10.03 -6.72 8.55
CA ILE A 26 10.61 -5.60 9.32
C ILE A 26 11.20 -6.07 10.64
N ARG A 27 10.55 -7.01 11.33
CA ARG A 27 11.11 -7.62 12.55
C ARG A 27 12.42 -8.36 12.30
N SER A 28 12.52 -9.09 11.18
CA SER A 28 13.78 -9.75 10.80
C SER A 28 14.90 -8.73 10.56
N LEU A 29 14.59 -7.59 9.93
CA LEU A 29 15.55 -6.50 9.74
C LEU A 29 15.97 -5.84 11.06
N ILE A 30 15.05 -5.65 12.02
CA ILE A 30 15.39 -5.11 13.35
C ILE A 30 16.44 -5.99 14.04
N THR A 31 16.35 -7.31 13.88
CA THR A 31 17.24 -8.27 14.54
C THR A 31 18.55 -8.51 13.76
N ASN A 32 18.55 -8.29 12.45
CA ASN A 32 19.72 -8.52 11.59
C ASN A 32 20.82 -7.48 11.82
N LYS A 33 21.81 -7.81 12.65
CA LYS A 33 22.93 -6.92 12.96
C LYS A 33 23.97 -6.81 11.84
N GLY A 34 23.91 -7.67 10.82
CA GLY A 34 24.81 -7.62 9.66
C GLY A 34 24.62 -6.37 8.81
N ILE A 35 23.39 -5.84 8.74
CA ILE A 35 23.04 -4.63 7.98
C ILE A 35 23.15 -3.43 8.92
N ARG A 36 23.95 -2.43 8.57
CA ARG A 36 24.22 -1.28 9.43
C ARG A 36 23.13 -0.22 9.35
N THR A 37 22.85 0.41 10.50
CA THR A 37 21.98 1.60 10.63
C THR A 37 22.77 2.88 10.84
N ASN A 38 24.08 2.87 10.58
CA ASN A 38 24.96 4.04 10.71
C ASN A 38 24.67 5.02 9.58
N GLY A 39 24.49 6.28 9.90
CA GLY A 39 24.07 7.32 8.98
C GLY A 39 22.61 7.71 9.18
N SER A 40 21.98 8.24 8.16
CA SER A 40 20.54 8.55 8.14
C SER A 40 19.75 7.27 7.90
N SER A 41 18.96 6.84 8.87
CA SER A 41 18.08 5.65 8.76
C SER A 41 16.60 6.03 8.86
N PHE A 42 16.22 7.19 8.31
CA PHE A 42 14.86 7.72 8.49
C PHE A 42 13.80 6.88 7.79
N LEU A 43 14.13 6.28 6.64
CA LEU A 43 13.25 5.32 5.97
C LEU A 43 12.98 4.11 6.86
N PHE A 44 14.03 3.51 7.41
CA PHE A 44 13.93 2.39 8.34
C PHE A 44 13.14 2.75 9.58
N TYR A 45 13.44 3.86 10.23
CA TYR A 45 12.75 4.27 11.45
C TYR A 45 11.25 4.49 11.21
N TYR A 46 10.90 5.15 10.12
CA TYR A 46 9.51 5.39 9.79
C TYR A 46 8.76 4.09 9.43
N ILE A 47 9.39 3.19 8.66
CA ILE A 47 8.84 1.88 8.33
C ILE A 47 8.64 1.02 9.59
N VAL A 48 9.57 1.07 10.53
CA VAL A 48 9.43 0.40 11.83
C VAL A 48 8.21 0.92 12.58
N LEU A 49 8.00 2.22 12.66
CA LEU A 49 6.80 2.77 13.29
C LEU A 49 5.51 2.32 12.57
N CYS A 50 5.51 2.32 11.24
CA CYS A 50 4.40 1.80 10.44
C CYS A 50 4.11 0.32 10.73
N SER A 51 5.14 -0.49 10.96
CA SER A 51 4.98 -1.93 11.23
C SER A 51 4.29 -2.23 12.56
N TYR A 52 4.32 -1.30 13.51
CA TYR A 52 3.60 -1.41 14.79
C TYR A 52 2.23 -0.74 14.79
N ALA A 53 1.98 0.20 13.88
CA ALA A 53 0.73 0.95 13.84
C ALA A 53 -0.49 0.04 13.66
N ASN A 54 -1.57 0.33 14.41
CA ASN A 54 -2.81 -0.44 14.36
C ASN A 54 -3.60 -0.17 13.07
N TYR A 55 -4.29 -1.20 12.58
CA TYR A 55 -5.34 -1.05 11.56
C TYR A 55 -6.70 -0.70 12.16
N ARG A 56 -7.00 -1.28 13.34
CA ARG A 56 -8.27 -1.10 14.04
C ARG A 56 -8.01 -0.63 15.47
N SER A 57 -9.01 0.01 16.06
CA SER A 57 -8.92 0.40 17.47
C SER A 57 -8.78 -0.83 18.37
N SER A 58 -7.88 -0.75 19.31
CA SER A 58 -7.63 -1.80 20.30
C SER A 58 -7.24 -1.19 21.65
N TYR A 59 -7.39 -1.96 22.73
CA TYR A 59 -6.89 -1.58 24.04
C TYR A 59 -5.51 -2.17 24.27
N ARG A 60 -4.58 -1.32 24.73
CA ARG A 60 -3.23 -1.72 25.12
C ARG A 60 -3.00 -1.37 26.57
N ARG A 61 -2.53 -2.38 27.32
CA ARG A 61 -2.19 -2.22 28.72
C ARG A 61 -0.69 -1.97 28.85
N THR A 62 -0.33 -0.89 29.56
CA THR A 62 1.00 -0.68 30.13
C THR A 62 1.03 -1.23 31.57
N GLU A 63 2.14 -1.07 32.26
CA GLU A 63 2.23 -1.49 33.68
C GLU A 63 1.22 -0.74 34.55
N THR A 64 0.93 0.51 34.23
CA THR A 64 0.15 1.43 35.09
C THR A 64 -1.26 1.67 34.59
N MET A 65 -1.49 1.68 33.26
CA MET A 65 -2.75 2.11 32.67
C MET A 65 -3.12 1.31 31.41
N THR A 66 -4.41 1.38 31.05
CA THR A 66 -4.92 0.86 29.78
C THR A 66 -5.26 2.02 28.85
N TYR A 67 -4.75 1.98 27.64
CA TYR A 67 -4.93 3.03 26.63
C TYR A 67 -5.73 2.52 25.44
N LEU A 68 -6.61 3.37 24.93
CA LEU A 68 -7.22 3.16 23.63
C LEU A 68 -6.23 3.62 22.54
N VAL A 69 -5.94 2.71 21.61
CA VAL A 69 -5.02 2.92 20.49
C VAL A 69 -5.82 2.78 19.20
N GLY A 70 -5.95 3.86 18.47
CA GLY A 70 -6.73 3.92 17.22
C GLY A 70 -5.94 3.48 15.98
N PRO A 71 -6.58 3.54 14.80
CA PRO A 71 -5.90 3.30 13.53
C PRO A 71 -4.71 4.24 13.31
N GLY A 72 -3.57 3.67 12.89
CA GLY A 72 -2.33 4.42 12.72
C GLY A 72 -1.61 4.79 14.01
N GLU A 73 -2.17 4.44 15.17
CA GLU A 73 -1.57 4.71 16.48
C GLU A 73 -0.89 3.48 17.06
N TRP A 74 0.05 3.73 17.95
CA TRP A 74 0.66 2.71 18.80
C TRP A 74 1.18 3.32 20.09
N ILE A 75 1.39 2.46 21.09
CA ILE A 75 1.94 2.81 22.39
C ILE A 75 3.08 1.87 22.75
N CYS A 76 4.20 2.42 23.20
CA CYS A 76 5.41 1.68 23.55
C CYS A 76 6.26 2.48 24.54
N THR A 77 7.35 1.92 25.02
CA THR A 77 8.33 2.64 25.84
C THR A 77 9.46 3.23 24.97
N LEU A 78 10.19 4.22 25.52
CA LEU A 78 11.43 4.70 24.88
C LEU A 78 12.51 3.60 24.79
N ALA A 79 12.47 2.61 25.69
CA ALA A 79 13.37 1.46 25.65
C ALA A 79 13.05 0.56 24.46
N ASP A 80 11.76 0.34 24.15
CA ASP A 80 11.34 -0.40 22.98
C ASP A 80 11.81 0.30 21.69
N LEU A 81 11.56 1.60 21.58
CA LEU A 81 11.99 2.40 20.42
C LEU A 81 13.51 2.38 20.24
N ARG A 82 14.28 2.46 21.32
CA ARG A 82 15.74 2.31 21.26
C ARG A 82 16.13 0.98 20.63
N THR A 83 15.46 -0.09 21.03
CA THR A 83 15.71 -1.45 20.52
C THR A 83 15.30 -1.58 19.06
N TRP A 84 14.11 -1.11 18.70
CA TRP A 84 13.57 -1.19 17.34
C TRP A 84 14.38 -0.37 16.34
N PHE A 85 14.78 0.85 16.73
CA PHE A 85 15.63 1.72 15.91
C PHE A 85 17.10 1.34 15.94
N ARG A 86 17.46 0.35 16.79
CA ARG A 86 18.85 -0.09 16.98
C ARG A 86 19.77 1.06 17.42
N CYS A 87 19.21 2.01 18.17
CA CYS A 87 19.94 3.11 18.76
C CYS A 87 20.73 2.66 20.00
N ARG A 88 21.88 3.29 20.24
CA ARG A 88 22.68 3.02 21.44
C ARG A 88 22.01 3.57 22.70
N PHE A 89 21.37 4.74 22.60
CA PHE A 89 20.77 5.46 23.73
C PHE A 89 19.32 5.85 23.46
N GLN A 90 18.51 5.96 24.51
CA GLN A 90 17.09 6.32 24.39
C GLN A 90 16.87 7.75 23.86
N HIS A 91 17.77 8.71 24.19
CA HIS A 91 17.66 10.07 23.66
C HIS A 91 17.82 10.13 22.15
N GLN A 92 18.57 9.21 21.54
CA GLN A 92 18.66 9.11 20.07
C GLN A 92 17.32 8.70 19.46
N ALA A 93 16.61 7.75 20.09
CA ALA A 93 15.28 7.36 19.65
C ALA A 93 14.27 8.53 19.80
N ALA A 94 14.36 9.28 20.89
CA ALA A 94 13.53 10.49 21.06
C ALA A 94 13.84 11.54 19.99
N SER A 95 15.12 11.79 19.67
CA SER A 95 15.51 12.74 18.62
C SER A 95 14.99 12.32 17.23
N VAL A 96 14.90 11.00 16.95
CA VAL A 96 14.29 10.48 15.71
C VAL A 96 12.80 10.83 15.67
N LEU A 97 12.07 10.63 16.79
CA LEU A 97 10.65 11.00 16.86
C LEU A 97 10.43 12.49 16.66
N ASP A 98 11.23 13.34 17.33
CA ASP A 98 11.19 14.80 17.18
C ASP A 98 11.38 15.19 15.70
N TYR A 99 12.36 14.58 15.05
CA TYR A 99 12.63 14.86 13.63
C TYR A 99 11.48 14.43 12.73
N LEU A 100 10.97 13.20 12.88
CA LEU A 100 9.83 12.71 12.09
C LEU A 100 8.56 13.53 12.33
N GLN A 101 8.34 14.01 13.56
CA GLN A 101 7.23 14.92 13.88
C GLN A 101 7.41 16.28 13.23
N LYS A 102 8.62 16.86 13.28
CA LYS A 102 8.93 18.14 12.61
C LYS A 102 8.68 18.06 11.10
N GLN A 103 8.93 16.90 10.48
CA GLN A 103 8.67 16.65 9.07
C GLN A 103 7.22 16.20 8.79
N ASN A 104 6.33 16.21 9.79
CA ASN A 104 4.92 15.83 9.68
C ASN A 104 4.65 14.37 9.25
N TYR A 105 5.59 13.45 9.48
CA TYR A 105 5.38 12.02 9.25
C TYR A 105 4.58 11.36 10.36
N ILE A 106 4.74 11.84 11.58
CA ILE A 106 4.07 11.34 12.77
C ILE A 106 3.64 12.49 13.68
N THR A 107 2.74 12.19 14.60
CA THR A 107 2.56 12.95 15.84
C THR A 107 2.84 12.02 17.01
N TYR A 108 3.46 12.53 18.08
CA TYR A 108 3.68 11.73 19.27
C TYR A 108 3.53 12.54 20.55
N SER A 109 3.25 11.85 21.64
CA SER A 109 3.21 12.40 22.99
C SER A 109 3.91 11.48 23.99
N LEU A 110 4.52 12.08 24.99
CA LEU A 110 5.14 11.38 26.12
C LEU A 110 4.15 11.32 27.28
N LEU A 111 3.94 10.13 27.79
CA LEU A 111 3.02 9.80 28.88
C LEU A 111 3.81 9.20 30.05
N GLU A 112 3.16 9.01 31.19
CA GLU A 112 3.72 8.32 32.35
C GLU A 112 5.13 8.83 32.76
N ASN A 113 5.25 10.11 33.06
CA ASN A 113 6.53 10.74 33.36
C ASN A 113 7.61 10.55 32.27
N LYS A 114 7.20 10.63 31.01
CA LYS A 114 8.06 10.51 29.83
C LYS A 114 8.64 9.10 29.58
N LYS A 115 8.08 8.07 30.23
CA LYS A 115 8.52 6.68 30.00
C LYS A 115 7.81 6.03 28.83
N VAL A 116 6.56 6.39 28.60
CA VAL A 116 5.69 5.82 27.57
C VAL A 116 5.50 6.81 26.43
N VAL A 117 5.57 6.31 25.20
CA VAL A 117 5.38 7.07 23.97
C VAL A 117 4.09 6.58 23.33
N LYS A 118 3.16 7.49 23.06
CA LYS A 118 2.04 7.25 22.16
C LYS A 118 2.32 8.00 20.87
N PHE A 119 2.38 7.30 19.75
CA PHE A 119 2.57 7.92 18.44
C PHE A 119 1.44 7.57 17.47
N LYS A 120 1.27 8.40 16.46
CA LYS A 120 0.30 8.25 15.38
C LYS A 120 0.98 8.57 14.04
N ILE A 121 0.81 7.68 13.06
CA ILE A 121 1.28 7.87 11.69
C ILE A 121 0.35 8.86 10.97
N THR A 122 0.93 9.91 10.40
CA THR A 122 0.19 10.89 9.60
C THR A 122 -0.33 10.22 8.31
N ASN A 123 -1.58 10.51 7.93
CA ASN A 123 -2.24 9.97 6.75
C ASN A 123 -2.37 8.43 6.71
N TRP A 124 -2.25 7.74 7.86
CA TRP A 124 -2.36 6.28 7.91
C TRP A 124 -3.59 5.72 7.20
N PRO A 125 -4.82 6.24 7.42
CA PRO A 125 -5.99 5.70 6.75
C PRO A 125 -5.92 5.82 5.22
N LYS A 126 -5.36 6.92 4.70
CA LYS A 126 -5.19 7.13 3.26
C LYS A 126 -4.24 6.09 2.66
N ASP A 127 -3.12 5.83 3.34
CA ASP A 127 -2.08 4.93 2.86
C ASP A 127 -2.49 3.45 3.01
N ASN A 128 -3.25 3.13 4.08
CA ASN A 128 -3.49 1.76 4.54
C ASN A 128 -4.95 1.31 4.50
N THR A 129 -5.83 2.04 3.83
CA THR A 129 -7.19 1.56 3.61
C THR A 129 -7.19 0.40 2.62
N ALA A 130 -7.75 -0.73 3.02
CA ALA A 130 -7.90 -1.92 2.21
C ALA A 130 -9.27 -2.53 2.45
N LEU A 131 -10.28 -2.07 1.70
CA LEU A 131 -11.66 -2.56 1.83
C LEU A 131 -11.85 -3.99 1.32
N GLU A 132 -10.98 -4.43 0.41
CA GLU A 132 -11.09 -5.72 -0.27
C GLU A 132 -10.27 -6.86 0.35
N TYR A 133 -9.43 -6.57 1.35
CA TYR A 133 -8.57 -7.60 1.92
C TYR A 133 -9.27 -8.41 3.02
N ASN A 134 -10.18 -9.28 2.61
CA ASN A 134 -10.65 -10.41 3.40
C ASN A 134 -9.74 -11.65 3.25
N TYR A 135 -8.55 -11.50 2.70
CA TYR A 135 -7.60 -12.60 2.65
C TYR A 135 -7.13 -12.93 4.07
N PRO A 136 -7.32 -14.17 4.51
CA PRO A 136 -6.69 -14.62 5.73
C PRO A 136 -5.18 -14.43 5.55
N CYS A 137 -4.61 -13.52 6.32
CA CYS A 137 -3.16 -13.37 6.37
C CYS A 137 -2.64 -14.65 7.03
N LYS A 138 -1.99 -15.53 6.25
CA LYS A 138 -1.35 -16.74 6.76
C LYS A 138 -0.20 -16.42 7.74
N LYS A 139 0.31 -15.16 7.71
CA LYS A 139 1.35 -14.68 8.61
C LYS A 139 0.68 -13.95 9.78
N ASP A 140 0.97 -14.39 10.99
CA ASP A 140 0.33 -13.97 12.24
C ASP A 140 0.28 -12.45 12.48
N ASP A 141 1.26 -11.71 11.92
CA ASP A 141 1.42 -10.28 12.17
C ASP A 141 0.91 -9.36 11.05
N GLY A 142 0.55 -9.92 9.90
CA GLY A 142 0.01 -9.19 8.77
C GLY A 142 1.01 -8.27 8.04
N PHE A 143 0.47 -7.31 7.28
CA PHE A 143 1.24 -6.37 6.47
C PHE A 143 0.67 -4.96 6.59
N PHE A 144 1.36 -4.00 5.99
CA PHE A 144 0.87 -2.64 5.75
C PHE A 144 1.28 -2.17 4.35
N PHE A 145 0.60 -1.13 3.86
CA PHE A 145 0.96 -0.50 2.60
C PHE A 145 1.85 0.71 2.83
N PHE A 146 2.87 0.85 2.01
CA PHE A 146 3.81 1.95 2.06
C PHE A 146 3.83 2.72 0.72
N PRO A 147 3.53 4.03 0.70
CA PRO A 147 3.59 4.83 -0.51
C PRO A 147 5.02 4.98 -1.03
N ILE A 148 5.24 4.63 -2.30
CA ILE A 148 6.58 4.69 -2.90
C ILE A 148 7.11 6.14 -2.95
N SER A 149 6.24 7.12 -3.10
CA SER A 149 6.62 8.54 -3.11
C SER A 149 7.34 9.00 -1.84
N LYS A 150 6.97 8.46 -0.67
CA LYS A 150 7.61 8.80 0.61
C LYS A 150 9.06 8.31 0.73
N VAL A 151 9.45 7.31 -0.06
CA VAL A 151 10.82 6.78 -0.01
C VAL A 151 11.83 7.85 -0.36
N HIS A 152 11.62 8.53 -1.48
CA HIS A 152 12.55 9.56 -1.96
C HIS A 152 12.74 10.67 -0.93
N GLU A 153 11.65 11.13 -0.32
CA GLU A 153 11.71 12.16 0.72
C GLU A 153 12.55 11.69 1.91
N LEU A 154 12.30 10.48 2.43
CA LEU A 154 12.98 9.94 3.61
C LEU A 154 14.46 9.66 3.37
N ILE A 155 14.84 9.14 2.20
CA ILE A 155 16.26 8.86 1.88
C ILE A 155 17.04 10.14 1.56
N SER A 156 16.39 11.21 1.11
CA SER A 156 17.05 12.50 0.81
C SER A 156 17.44 13.30 2.06
N MET A 157 16.97 12.89 3.24
CA MET A 157 17.22 13.59 4.51
C MET A 157 18.68 13.50 5.01
N GLY A 158 19.53 12.75 4.33
CA GLY A 158 20.96 12.63 4.68
C GLY A 158 21.68 11.55 3.91
N LYS A 159 22.81 11.10 4.43
CA LYS A 159 23.52 9.93 3.89
C LYS A 159 22.81 8.65 4.32
N CYS A 160 22.28 7.91 3.38
CA CYS A 160 21.53 6.69 3.66
C CYS A 160 22.39 5.66 4.42
N SER A 161 21.80 5.00 5.40
CA SER A 161 22.42 3.80 5.99
C SER A 161 22.31 2.60 5.02
N GLU A 162 23.07 1.54 5.28
CA GLU A 162 22.92 0.26 4.56
C GLU A 162 21.47 -0.24 4.66
N MET A 163 20.79 -0.03 5.81
CA MET A 163 19.43 -0.43 6.04
C MET A 163 18.45 0.34 5.12
N ASP A 164 18.63 1.64 5.00
CA ASP A 164 17.79 2.46 4.11
C ASP A 164 18.03 2.12 2.63
N MET A 165 19.27 1.82 2.24
CA MET A 165 19.58 1.36 0.88
C MET A 165 18.87 0.04 0.55
N LEU A 166 18.90 -0.93 1.48
CA LEU A 166 18.21 -2.20 1.30
C LEU A 166 16.69 -2.02 1.20
N LEU A 167 16.10 -1.23 2.09
CA LEU A 167 14.66 -0.95 2.07
C LEU A 167 14.24 -0.18 0.82
N ASP A 168 15.05 0.75 0.35
CA ASP A 168 14.80 1.46 -0.90
C ASP A 168 14.76 0.49 -2.10
N MET A 169 15.71 -0.43 -2.19
CA MET A 169 15.70 -1.47 -3.22
C MET A 169 14.48 -2.39 -3.08
N TRP A 170 14.15 -2.79 -1.85
CA TRP A 170 13.00 -3.66 -1.58
C TRP A 170 11.66 -3.06 -2.02
N ILE A 171 11.43 -1.78 -1.73
CA ILE A 171 10.19 -1.08 -2.08
C ILE A 171 10.07 -0.85 -3.59
N HIS A 172 11.19 -0.77 -4.29
CA HIS A 172 11.24 -0.58 -5.74
C HIS A 172 11.40 -1.89 -6.53
N ALA A 173 11.29 -3.04 -5.88
CA ALA A 173 11.35 -4.33 -6.57
C ALA A 173 10.07 -4.58 -7.37
N ILE A 174 10.25 -5.04 -8.60
CA ILE A 174 9.19 -5.42 -9.53
C ILE A 174 9.40 -6.86 -9.95
N TYR A 175 8.34 -7.64 -9.96
CA TYR A 175 8.35 -9.02 -10.41
C TYR A 175 7.17 -9.31 -11.32
N ASN A 176 7.42 -10.04 -12.40
CA ASN A 176 6.43 -10.49 -13.36
C ASN A 176 5.59 -9.35 -13.98
N ASP A 177 6.25 -8.24 -14.34
CA ASP A 177 5.64 -7.09 -14.99
C ASP A 177 6.18 -6.95 -16.42
N PRO A 178 5.34 -7.11 -17.45
CA PRO A 178 5.77 -7.02 -18.85
C PRO A 178 6.32 -5.65 -19.27
N SER A 179 6.00 -4.61 -18.53
CA SER A 179 6.50 -3.24 -18.75
C SER A 179 7.94 -3.03 -18.26
N VAL A 180 8.50 -3.98 -17.50
CA VAL A 180 9.84 -3.88 -16.91
C VAL A 180 10.73 -5.02 -17.38
N GLN A 181 11.78 -4.67 -18.08
CA GLN A 181 12.74 -5.62 -18.63
C GLN A 181 13.40 -6.47 -17.52
N GLY A 182 13.51 -7.77 -17.76
CA GLY A 182 14.14 -8.70 -16.81
C GLY A 182 13.32 -9.04 -15.57
N SER A 183 12.11 -8.48 -15.41
CA SER A 183 11.25 -8.76 -14.24
C SER A 183 10.69 -10.19 -14.23
N TYR A 184 10.65 -10.87 -15.36
CA TYR A 184 10.25 -12.29 -15.44
C TYR A 184 11.31 -13.26 -14.90
N SER A 185 12.60 -12.86 -15.01
CA SER A 185 13.71 -13.68 -14.52
C SER A 185 13.82 -13.64 -12.99
N GLY A 186 13.21 -12.64 -12.34
CA GLY A 186 13.21 -12.50 -10.89
C GLY A 186 12.81 -11.10 -10.43
N PRO A 187 12.73 -10.88 -9.11
CA PRO A 187 12.40 -9.57 -8.53
C PRO A 187 13.52 -8.56 -8.77
N VAL A 188 13.36 -7.71 -9.78
CA VAL A 188 14.35 -6.71 -10.18
C VAL A 188 14.04 -5.35 -9.57
N VAL A 189 15.08 -4.63 -9.13
CA VAL A 189 14.94 -3.27 -8.61
C VAL A 189 14.76 -2.30 -9.78
N TYR A 190 13.64 -1.58 -9.79
CA TYR A 190 13.30 -0.62 -10.84
C TYR A 190 12.91 0.74 -10.28
N TYR A 191 13.76 1.73 -10.45
CA TYR A 191 13.54 3.12 -10.01
C TYR A 191 12.75 3.93 -11.06
N ARG A 192 11.58 3.46 -11.44
CA ARG A 192 10.59 4.06 -12.34
C ARG A 192 11.11 5.23 -13.20
N ASN A 193 11.70 4.89 -14.33
CA ASN A 193 12.28 5.84 -15.29
C ASN A 193 11.42 6.00 -16.57
N HIS A 194 10.19 5.48 -16.58
CA HIS A 194 9.26 5.46 -17.71
C HIS A 194 9.74 4.68 -18.96
N THR A 195 10.94 4.10 -18.93
CA THR A 195 11.48 3.33 -20.07
C THR A 195 11.31 1.83 -19.90
N GLY A 196 10.92 1.37 -18.71
CA GLY A 196 10.88 -0.04 -18.35
C GLY A 196 12.26 -0.69 -18.20
N ASN A 197 13.35 0.10 -18.31
CA ASN A 197 14.71 -0.40 -18.18
C ASN A 197 15.19 -0.32 -16.72
N PRO A 198 15.45 -1.45 -16.03
CA PRO A 198 15.89 -1.48 -14.64
C PRO A 198 17.40 -1.25 -14.46
N MET A 199 18.13 -1.02 -15.54
CA MET A 199 19.56 -0.79 -15.44
C MET A 199 19.88 0.49 -14.67
N THR A 200 20.82 0.40 -13.74
CA THR A 200 21.29 1.52 -12.94
C THR A 200 22.82 1.56 -12.89
N SER A 201 23.38 2.74 -12.69
CA SER A 201 24.80 2.91 -12.47
C SER A 201 25.09 3.13 -10.99
N PHE A 202 26.29 2.76 -10.54
CA PHE A 202 26.72 3.05 -9.16
C PHE A 202 26.82 4.56 -8.88
N GLN A 203 26.98 5.38 -9.92
CA GLN A 203 26.93 6.83 -9.78
C GLN A 203 25.50 7.28 -9.50
N THR A 204 24.52 6.84 -10.29
CA THR A 204 23.09 7.15 -10.08
C THR A 204 22.62 6.73 -8.69
N LEU A 205 23.02 5.54 -8.24
CA LEU A 205 22.72 5.07 -6.88
C LEU A 205 23.46 5.91 -5.82
N GLY A 206 24.67 6.36 -6.11
CA GLY A 206 25.41 7.26 -5.24
C GLY A 206 24.70 8.59 -5.03
N ASP A 207 24.24 9.18 -6.12
CA ASP A 207 23.47 10.43 -6.09
C ASP A 207 22.15 10.24 -5.33
N ARG A 208 21.44 9.11 -5.57
CA ARG A 208 20.19 8.77 -4.88
C ARG A 208 20.36 8.61 -3.37
N TRP A 209 21.44 7.95 -2.92
CA TRP A 209 21.67 7.62 -1.51
C TRP A 209 22.62 8.58 -0.80
N ASN A 210 23.07 9.63 -1.50
CA ASN A 210 24.06 10.60 -1.01
C ASN A 210 25.38 9.95 -0.59
N HIS A 211 25.90 9.07 -1.47
CA HIS A 211 27.17 8.37 -1.26
C HIS A 211 28.08 8.43 -2.49
N SER A 212 29.38 8.22 -2.27
CA SER A 212 30.32 8.03 -3.37
C SER A 212 30.06 6.71 -4.11
N LYS A 213 30.36 6.68 -5.41
CA LYS A 213 30.32 5.46 -6.24
C LYS A 213 31.04 4.27 -5.57
N THR A 214 32.20 4.54 -4.96
CA THR A 214 33.00 3.50 -4.27
C THR A 214 32.28 2.93 -3.05
N THR A 215 31.59 3.77 -2.28
CA THR A 215 30.79 3.33 -1.13
C THR A 215 29.62 2.47 -1.60
N VAL A 216 28.91 2.88 -2.64
CA VAL A 216 27.80 2.09 -3.23
C VAL A 216 28.29 0.73 -3.69
N SER A 217 29.38 0.69 -4.49
CA SER A 217 29.95 -0.56 -4.98
C SER A 217 30.29 -1.53 -3.83
N ARG A 218 30.92 -1.02 -2.77
CA ARG A 218 31.28 -1.83 -1.60
C ARG A 218 30.04 -2.32 -0.83
N THR A 219 29.01 -1.48 -0.71
CA THR A 219 27.78 -1.86 -0.01
C THR A 219 27.00 -2.93 -0.79
N LEU A 220 26.86 -2.77 -2.11
CA LEU A 220 26.19 -3.77 -2.95
C LEU A 220 26.95 -5.10 -2.96
N LYS A 221 28.29 -5.08 -3.04
CA LYS A 221 29.10 -6.28 -2.92
C LYS A 221 28.89 -6.98 -1.57
N LYS A 222 28.85 -6.23 -0.47
CA LYS A 222 28.51 -6.76 0.86
C LYS A 222 27.11 -7.41 0.88
N PHE A 223 26.11 -6.79 0.27
CA PHE A 223 24.76 -7.36 0.19
C PHE A 223 24.74 -8.64 -0.64
N GLU A 224 25.53 -8.72 -1.70
CA GLU A 224 25.70 -9.93 -2.50
C GLU A 224 26.38 -11.05 -1.69
N GLU A 225 27.45 -10.74 -0.94
CA GLU A 225 28.11 -11.66 -0.01
C GLU A 225 27.17 -12.16 1.11
N MET A 226 26.20 -11.34 1.52
CA MET A 226 25.16 -11.70 2.49
C MET A 226 23.97 -12.44 1.85
N ASN A 227 24.03 -12.74 0.57
CA ASN A 227 22.95 -13.35 -0.21
C ASN A 227 21.61 -12.58 -0.18
N LEU A 228 21.64 -11.26 0.00
CA LEU A 228 20.45 -10.42 -0.02
C LEU A 228 20.07 -10.00 -1.43
N ILE A 229 21.04 -9.84 -2.30
CA ILE A 229 20.89 -9.43 -3.70
C ILE A 229 21.77 -10.27 -4.64
N THR A 230 21.36 -10.28 -5.90
CA THR A 230 22.19 -10.73 -7.02
C THR A 230 22.45 -9.55 -7.94
N LEU A 231 23.73 -9.22 -8.16
CA LEU A 231 24.15 -8.11 -9.02
C LEU A 231 24.55 -8.65 -10.40
N VAL A 232 23.82 -8.26 -11.44
CA VAL A 232 24.14 -8.56 -12.83
C VAL A 232 24.76 -7.32 -13.47
N SER A 233 26.07 -7.35 -13.72
CA SER A 233 26.79 -6.20 -14.27
C SER A 233 27.08 -6.41 -15.75
N PHE A 234 26.84 -5.36 -16.54
CA PHE A 234 27.11 -5.35 -17.98
C PHE A 234 28.38 -4.56 -18.28
N THR A 235 29.14 -5.04 -19.25
CA THR A 235 30.37 -4.36 -19.67
C THR A 235 30.10 -3.04 -20.37
N GLY A 236 30.98 -2.06 -20.19
CA GLY A 236 30.86 -0.75 -20.82
C GLY A 236 30.00 0.25 -20.02
N LYS A 237 29.16 1.02 -20.72
CA LYS A 237 28.34 2.12 -20.13
C LYS A 237 26.91 1.67 -19.71
N HIS A 238 26.58 0.40 -19.87
CA HIS A 238 25.21 -0.08 -19.70
C HIS A 238 24.73 -0.09 -18.25
N GLY A 239 25.62 -0.27 -17.28
CA GLY A 239 25.24 -0.32 -15.86
C GLY A 239 25.05 -1.73 -15.32
N SER A 240 24.19 -1.86 -14.30
CA SER A 240 23.93 -3.13 -13.62
C SER A 240 22.45 -3.27 -13.28
N MET A 241 21.96 -4.50 -13.26
CA MET A 241 20.66 -4.87 -12.72
C MET A 241 20.83 -5.46 -11.33
N ILE A 242 19.90 -5.18 -10.44
CA ILE A 242 19.90 -5.67 -9.06
C ILE A 242 18.65 -6.50 -8.85
N TYR A 243 18.81 -7.76 -8.45
CA TYR A 243 17.73 -8.66 -8.09
C TYR A 243 17.74 -8.89 -6.58
N LEU A 244 16.54 -9.03 -6.00
CA LEU A 244 16.39 -9.36 -4.57
C LEU A 244 16.18 -10.87 -4.41
N ASN A 245 17.00 -11.53 -3.59
CA ASN A 245 17.00 -12.99 -3.51
C ASN A 245 15.79 -13.55 -2.73
N ASP A 246 15.47 -13.03 -1.56
CA ASP A 246 14.41 -13.56 -0.68
C ASP A 246 13.06 -12.83 -0.86
N TYR A 247 12.87 -12.12 -1.98
CA TYR A 247 11.70 -11.27 -2.16
C TYR A 247 10.40 -12.08 -2.32
N LEU A 248 10.43 -13.17 -3.09
CA LEU A 248 9.23 -13.94 -3.42
C LEU A 248 8.73 -14.74 -2.22
N SER A 249 9.64 -15.35 -1.47
CA SER A 249 9.29 -16.09 -0.25
C SER A 249 8.75 -15.18 0.84
N VAL A 250 9.25 -13.96 0.93
CA VAL A 250 8.77 -12.98 1.91
C VAL A 250 7.45 -12.34 1.50
N MET A 251 7.31 -11.94 0.21
CA MET A 251 6.16 -11.14 -0.26
C MET A 251 4.97 -11.98 -0.70
N PHE A 252 5.20 -13.20 -1.21
CA PHE A 252 4.17 -14.00 -1.85
C PHE A 252 4.04 -15.41 -1.29
N ASP A 253 4.92 -15.81 -0.36
CA ASP A 253 4.98 -17.16 0.21
C ASP A 253 5.19 -18.24 -0.88
N ILE A 254 5.96 -17.92 -1.89
CA ILE A 254 6.38 -18.81 -2.97
C ILE A 254 7.91 -18.94 -2.97
N SER A 255 8.40 -20.03 -3.55
CA SER A 255 9.84 -20.25 -3.67
C SER A 255 10.52 -19.14 -4.45
N ASP A 256 11.70 -18.74 -3.98
CA ASP A 256 12.51 -17.77 -4.69
C ASP A 256 13.09 -18.37 -5.97
N VAL A 257 13.26 -17.52 -6.98
CA VAL A 257 13.82 -17.91 -8.27
C VAL A 257 15.35 -17.82 -8.19
N MET A 258 16.02 -18.87 -8.67
CA MET A 258 17.48 -18.80 -8.86
C MET A 258 17.80 -17.83 -10.00
N ILE A 259 18.58 -16.81 -9.71
CA ILE A 259 18.99 -15.82 -10.69
C ILE A 259 20.26 -16.29 -11.40
N ASP A 260 20.12 -16.68 -12.68
CA ASP A 260 21.27 -17.00 -13.53
C ASP A 260 21.80 -15.72 -14.18
N LYS A 261 22.99 -15.31 -13.73
CA LYS A 261 23.64 -14.09 -14.22
C LYS A 261 24.04 -14.16 -15.69
N GLU A 262 24.41 -15.34 -16.17
CA GLU A 262 24.87 -15.55 -17.55
C GLU A 262 23.66 -15.52 -18.52
N GLU A 263 22.57 -16.18 -18.15
CA GLU A 263 21.32 -16.16 -18.92
C GLU A 263 20.77 -14.74 -19.04
N ILE A 264 20.68 -13.99 -17.94
CA ILE A 264 20.24 -12.60 -17.98
C ILE A 264 21.17 -11.74 -18.80
N ALA A 265 22.49 -11.87 -18.64
CA ALA A 265 23.46 -11.11 -19.41
C ALA A 265 23.35 -11.38 -20.93
N MET A 266 23.14 -12.64 -21.32
CA MET A 266 22.91 -13.00 -22.73
C MET A 266 21.59 -12.43 -23.26
N THR A 267 20.52 -12.53 -22.50
CA THR A 267 19.19 -12.04 -22.91
C THR A 267 19.18 -10.50 -23.05
N MET A 268 19.91 -9.79 -22.22
CA MET A 268 19.95 -8.33 -22.21
C MET A 268 21.01 -7.74 -23.14
N GLN A 269 21.89 -8.56 -23.73
CA GLN A 269 22.85 -8.12 -24.75
C GLN A 269 22.20 -7.79 -26.09
N LEU A 270 20.93 -8.17 -26.31
CA LEU A 270 20.15 -7.68 -27.42
C LEU A 270 20.05 -6.15 -27.35
N PRO A 271 20.18 -5.44 -28.48
CA PRO A 271 20.08 -3.99 -28.48
C PRO A 271 18.76 -3.59 -27.82
N ILE A 272 18.85 -2.82 -26.74
CA ILE A 272 17.69 -2.27 -26.05
C ILE A 272 17.06 -1.31 -27.07
N HIS A 273 16.01 -1.74 -27.74
CA HIS A 273 15.13 -0.85 -28.49
C HIS A 273 14.42 -0.02 -27.40
N VAL A 274 14.98 1.15 -27.11
CA VAL A 274 14.19 2.21 -26.52
C VAL A 274 13.10 2.50 -27.55
N PRO A 275 11.82 2.18 -27.30
CA PRO A 275 10.79 2.63 -28.20
C PRO A 275 10.94 4.15 -28.23
N GLU A 276 11.23 4.71 -29.42
CA GLU A 276 11.09 6.14 -29.62
C GLU A 276 9.69 6.44 -29.15
N SER A 277 9.61 7.11 -27.99
CA SER A 277 8.36 7.60 -27.47
C SER A 277 7.83 8.57 -28.51
N LYS A 278 6.96 8.07 -29.39
CA LYS A 278 5.92 8.93 -29.87
C LYS A 278 5.21 9.37 -28.60
N GLU A 279 5.59 10.55 -28.15
CA GLU A 279 4.82 11.35 -27.23
C GLU A 279 3.41 11.47 -27.79
N GLU A 280 2.59 10.45 -27.60
CA GLU A 280 1.20 10.73 -27.36
C GLU A 280 1.18 11.27 -25.91
N LEU A 281 1.50 12.56 -25.86
CA LEU A 281 1.07 13.44 -24.81
C LEU A 281 -0.44 13.21 -24.64
N CYS A 282 -0.81 12.30 -23.76
CA CYS A 282 -2.05 12.46 -23.04
C CYS A 282 -1.87 13.70 -22.18
N VAL A 283 -1.95 14.86 -22.84
CA VAL A 283 -2.22 16.12 -22.18
C VAL A 283 -3.49 15.86 -21.39
N SER A 284 -3.35 15.64 -20.10
CA SER A 284 -4.42 15.83 -19.16
C SER A 284 -4.87 17.28 -19.35
N LYS A 285 -5.85 17.45 -20.24
CA LYS A 285 -6.61 18.68 -20.31
C LYS A 285 -7.15 18.89 -18.91
N VAL A 286 -6.59 19.86 -18.24
CA VAL A 286 -7.22 20.52 -17.12
C VAL A 286 -8.59 20.94 -17.65
N VAL A 287 -9.59 20.13 -17.35
CA VAL A 287 -11.00 20.47 -17.59
C VAL A 287 -11.26 21.62 -16.65
N LYS A 288 -11.29 22.83 -17.20
CA LYS A 288 -11.89 23.96 -16.54
C LYS A 288 -13.27 23.50 -16.04
N GLU A 289 -13.59 23.84 -14.81
CA GLU A 289 -14.89 23.71 -14.21
C GLU A 289 -15.91 24.53 -15.02
N ASP A 290 -16.36 23.98 -16.13
CA ASP A 290 -17.64 24.37 -16.68
C ASP A 290 -18.66 23.52 -15.97
N GLN A 291 -19.62 24.18 -15.36
CA GLN A 291 -20.82 23.63 -14.76
C GLN A 291 -21.54 22.78 -15.81
N VAL A 292 -21.17 21.50 -15.87
CA VAL A 292 -21.91 20.54 -16.70
C VAL A 292 -23.18 20.23 -15.91
N SER A 293 -24.27 20.83 -16.40
CA SER A 293 -25.62 20.35 -16.11
C SER A 293 -25.64 18.85 -16.36
N VAL A 294 -25.86 18.08 -15.29
CA VAL A 294 -26.02 16.63 -15.32
C VAL A 294 -27.15 16.33 -16.31
N PRO A 295 -26.97 15.54 -17.36
CA PRO A 295 -28.06 15.11 -18.19
C PRO A 295 -29.01 14.27 -17.34
N GLU A 296 -30.28 14.68 -17.29
CA GLU A 296 -31.33 14.11 -16.46
C GLU A 296 -31.88 12.79 -17.00
N ASN A 297 -31.14 11.93 -17.63
CA ASN A 297 -31.69 10.65 -18.07
C ASN A 297 -30.70 9.53 -18.01
N ASP A 298 -31.08 8.46 -17.34
CA ASP A 298 -30.62 7.07 -17.28
C ASP A 298 -29.79 6.64 -16.05
N SER A 299 -30.13 7.09 -14.84
CA SER A 299 -29.75 6.32 -13.66
C SER A 299 -30.89 5.36 -13.29
N CYS A 300 -30.70 4.06 -13.36
CA CYS A 300 -31.67 3.04 -12.93
C CYS A 300 -32.00 3.10 -11.43
N VAL A 301 -31.29 3.95 -10.67
CA VAL A 301 -31.49 4.12 -9.23
C VAL A 301 -32.21 5.43 -8.94
N PRO A 302 -33.42 5.41 -8.33
CA PRO A 302 -34.12 6.62 -7.97
C PRO A 302 -33.34 7.52 -7.01
N LYS A 303 -33.49 8.86 -7.15
CA LYS A 303 -32.76 9.86 -6.31
C LYS A 303 -32.95 9.65 -4.80
N LEU A 304 -34.11 9.17 -4.36
CA LEU A 304 -34.38 8.82 -2.95
C LEU A 304 -33.51 7.64 -2.43
N HIS A 305 -33.25 6.67 -3.29
CA HIS A 305 -32.40 5.53 -2.92
C HIS A 305 -30.90 5.92 -2.88
N MET A 306 -30.49 6.93 -3.63
CA MET A 306 -29.09 7.41 -3.60
C MET A 306 -28.70 7.98 -2.24
N GLN A 307 -29.55 8.69 -1.54
CA GLN A 307 -29.28 9.19 -0.19
C GLN A 307 -29.11 8.03 0.80
N PHE A 308 -29.95 7.01 0.70
CA PHE A 308 -29.86 5.81 1.52
C PHE A 308 -28.55 5.05 1.23
N ILE A 309 -28.18 4.91 -0.04
CA ILE A 309 -26.92 4.27 -0.46
C ILE A 309 -25.72 5.02 0.10
N ILE A 310 -25.69 6.37 0.00
CA ILE A 310 -24.61 7.19 0.54
C ILE A 310 -24.50 7.03 2.05
N GLN A 311 -25.63 7.00 2.77
CA GLN A 311 -25.64 6.79 4.22
C GLN A 311 -25.08 5.41 4.57
N LYS A 312 -25.51 4.36 3.88
CA LYS A 312 -25.01 2.99 4.10
C LYS A 312 -23.52 2.85 3.77
N VAL A 313 -23.05 3.53 2.73
CA VAL A 313 -21.61 3.61 2.42
C VAL A 313 -20.86 4.33 3.53
N ALA A 314 -21.37 5.43 4.06
CA ALA A 314 -20.73 6.13 5.18
C ALA A 314 -20.64 5.25 6.44
N GLU A 315 -21.66 4.46 6.74
CA GLU A 315 -21.66 3.47 7.82
C GLU A 315 -20.63 2.36 7.58
N MET A 316 -20.54 1.83 6.35
CA MET A 316 -19.51 0.84 5.97
C MET A 316 -18.10 1.41 6.15
N LEU A 317 -17.82 2.61 5.69
CA LEU A 317 -16.53 3.27 5.85
C LEU A 317 -16.20 3.48 7.33
N LYS A 318 -17.16 3.91 8.12
CA LYS A 318 -17.01 4.09 9.57
C LYS A 318 -16.71 2.77 10.28
N SER A 319 -17.40 1.68 9.90
CA SER A 319 -17.15 0.34 10.47
C SER A 319 -15.75 -0.18 10.14
N GLN A 320 -15.18 0.22 9.02
CA GLN A 320 -13.81 -0.10 8.60
C GLN A 320 -12.74 0.82 9.20
N GLY A 321 -13.14 1.77 10.07
CA GLY A 321 -12.22 2.71 10.71
C GLY A 321 -11.66 3.78 9.78
N ILE A 322 -12.29 4.00 8.62
CA ILE A 322 -12.00 5.13 7.76
C ILE A 322 -12.69 6.35 8.39
N PRO A 323 -11.97 7.36 8.86
CA PRO A 323 -12.59 8.56 9.42
C PRO A 323 -13.31 9.30 8.29
N CYS A 324 -14.60 9.01 8.11
CA CYS A 324 -15.47 9.97 7.51
C CYS A 324 -15.48 11.15 8.46
N CYS A 325 -14.91 12.26 8.03
CA CYS A 325 -14.87 13.48 8.81
C CYS A 325 -16.30 13.82 9.24
N GLU A 326 -16.57 13.97 10.52
CA GLU A 326 -17.84 14.47 11.05
C GLU A 326 -18.09 15.94 10.66
N CYS A 327 -17.22 16.48 9.83
CA CYS A 327 -17.29 17.83 9.32
C CYS A 327 -18.56 17.99 8.46
N PRO A 328 -19.47 18.93 8.81
CA PRO A 328 -20.69 19.16 8.04
C PRO A 328 -20.43 19.65 6.61
N LYS A 329 -19.19 20.00 6.29
CA LYS A 329 -18.76 20.41 4.95
C LYS A 329 -18.18 19.27 4.11
N THR A 330 -18.15 18.04 4.63
CA THR A 330 -17.75 16.86 3.84
C THR A 330 -18.74 16.65 2.70
N ARG A 331 -18.22 16.53 1.49
CA ARG A 331 -19.02 16.31 0.29
C ARG A 331 -18.79 14.89 -0.24
N TYR A 332 -19.89 14.25 -0.59
CA TYR A 332 -19.89 12.96 -1.27
C TYR A 332 -20.32 13.21 -2.71
N ILE A 333 -19.43 12.98 -3.65
CA ILE A 333 -19.67 13.20 -5.09
C ILE A 333 -19.72 11.83 -5.75
N LEU A 334 -20.89 11.48 -6.30
CA LEU A 334 -21.10 10.27 -7.09
C LEU A 334 -21.10 10.65 -8.57
N SER A 335 -20.17 10.06 -9.33
CA SER A 335 -20.10 10.23 -10.76
C SER A 335 -20.28 8.86 -11.43
N PRO A 336 -21.18 8.69 -12.40
CA PRO A 336 -21.32 7.42 -13.11
C PRO A 336 -20.03 7.09 -13.88
N LEU A 337 -19.54 5.86 -13.72
CA LEU A 337 -18.30 5.43 -14.37
C LEU A 337 -18.55 4.84 -15.76
N SER A 338 -19.70 4.16 -15.95
CA SER A 338 -20.14 3.69 -17.27
C SER A 338 -21.65 3.46 -17.29
N SER A 339 -22.25 3.82 -18.40
CA SER A 339 -23.63 3.47 -18.76
C SER A 339 -23.65 2.22 -19.61
N ALA A 340 -23.12 1.10 -19.13
CA ALA A 340 -23.24 -0.17 -19.85
C ALA A 340 -24.66 -0.72 -19.65
N CYS A 341 -25.57 -0.34 -20.53
CA CYS A 341 -27.00 -0.69 -20.53
C CYS A 341 -27.32 -2.19 -20.68
N LYS A 342 -26.39 -3.10 -20.45
CA LYS A 342 -26.64 -4.55 -20.60
C LYS A 342 -26.50 -5.38 -19.33
N ASN A 343 -25.95 -4.83 -18.26
CA ASN A 343 -25.87 -5.54 -16.98
C ASN A 343 -26.54 -4.71 -15.90
N ILE A 344 -27.32 -5.36 -15.04
CA ILE A 344 -28.09 -4.81 -13.93
C ILE A 344 -27.19 -4.15 -12.83
N VAL A 345 -25.93 -3.92 -13.13
CA VAL A 345 -24.92 -3.36 -12.20
C VAL A 345 -24.63 -1.92 -12.59
N ASN A 346 -24.93 -0.99 -11.67
CA ASN A 346 -24.52 0.40 -11.81
C ASN A 346 -23.20 0.64 -11.08
N ILE A 347 -22.22 1.17 -11.80
CA ILE A 347 -20.89 1.47 -11.26
C ILE A 347 -20.71 2.98 -11.19
N TYR A 348 -20.35 3.46 -10.02
CA TYR A 348 -20.12 4.89 -9.73
C TYR A 348 -18.72 5.09 -9.19
N THR A 349 -18.16 6.26 -9.47
CA THR A 349 -17.02 6.76 -8.70
C THR A 349 -17.55 7.60 -7.55
N LEU A 350 -17.29 7.19 -6.31
CA LEU A 350 -17.59 7.95 -5.11
C LEU A 350 -16.34 8.72 -4.68
N SER A 351 -16.40 10.04 -4.70
CA SER A 351 -15.37 10.90 -4.15
C SER A 351 -15.82 11.50 -2.83
N ILE A 352 -15.03 11.36 -1.78
CA ILE A 352 -15.27 11.95 -0.46
C ILE A 352 -14.26 13.06 -0.26
N ILE A 353 -14.71 14.29 -0.18
CA ILE A 353 -13.87 15.48 -0.08
C ILE A 353 -14.24 16.24 1.18
N CYS A 354 -13.28 16.42 2.09
CA CYS A 354 -13.41 17.29 3.24
C CYS A 354 -12.54 18.54 3.03
N PRO A 355 -13.11 19.75 2.98
CA PRO A 355 -12.34 20.98 2.73
C PRO A 355 -11.35 21.34 3.86
N TYR A 356 -11.51 20.77 5.05
CA TYR A 356 -10.62 20.99 6.20
C TYR A 356 -9.72 19.80 6.51
N GLY A 357 -9.90 18.68 5.83
CA GLY A 357 -9.07 17.49 5.97
C GLY A 357 -8.21 17.28 4.72
N ASN A 358 -6.98 16.90 4.91
CA ASN A 358 -6.07 16.55 3.81
C ASN A 358 -6.43 15.22 3.11
N ALA A 359 -7.60 14.64 3.41
CA ALA A 359 -7.99 13.34 2.90
C ALA A 359 -9.09 13.50 1.83
N ALA A 360 -8.68 13.35 0.57
CA ALA A 360 -9.60 13.03 -0.51
C ALA A 360 -9.58 11.50 -0.68
N TYR A 361 -10.73 10.85 -0.55
CA TYR A 361 -10.88 9.42 -0.82
C TYR A 361 -11.69 9.23 -2.10
N ARG A 362 -11.27 8.28 -2.93
CA ARG A 362 -12.04 7.85 -4.11
C ARG A 362 -12.30 6.36 -4.02
N PHE A 363 -13.52 5.97 -4.36
CA PHE A 363 -13.96 4.58 -4.37
C PHE A 363 -14.71 4.30 -5.67
N GLU A 364 -14.58 3.09 -6.17
CA GLU A 364 -15.52 2.50 -7.10
C GLU A 364 -16.67 1.89 -6.28
N LEU A 365 -17.87 2.30 -6.54
CA LEU A 365 -19.08 1.80 -5.88
C LEU A 365 -19.90 1.03 -6.91
N SER A 366 -20.01 -0.27 -6.74
CA SER A 366 -20.91 -1.12 -7.51
C SER A 366 -22.22 -1.27 -6.73
N VAL A 367 -23.33 -0.99 -7.39
CA VAL A 367 -24.68 -1.12 -6.86
C VAL A 367 -25.41 -2.16 -7.66
N LYS A 368 -25.72 -3.30 -7.04
CA LYS A 368 -26.52 -4.39 -7.63
C LYS A 368 -27.86 -4.43 -6.89
N PRO A 369 -29.03 -4.47 -7.59
CA PRO A 369 -30.27 -4.81 -6.91
C PRO A 369 -30.12 -6.23 -6.35
N GLU A 370 -30.54 -6.45 -5.09
CA GLU A 370 -30.66 -7.82 -4.58
C GLU A 370 -31.72 -8.54 -5.41
N GLU A 371 -31.31 -9.59 -6.10
CA GLU A 371 -32.28 -10.53 -6.67
C GLU A 371 -33.02 -11.16 -5.49
N LYS A 372 -34.30 -10.77 -5.33
CA LYS A 372 -35.17 -11.54 -4.46
C LYS A 372 -35.23 -12.94 -5.07
N ASP A 373 -34.83 -13.93 -4.29
CA ASP A 373 -34.83 -15.33 -4.67
C ASP A 373 -36.17 -15.64 -5.34
N TYR A 374 -36.15 -15.93 -6.64
CA TYR A 374 -37.35 -16.29 -7.45
C TYR A 374 -38.02 -17.56 -6.93
N LEU A 375 -37.34 -18.33 -6.07
CA LEU A 375 -37.87 -19.52 -5.41
C LEU A 375 -39.06 -19.22 -4.47
N GLU A 376 -39.22 -17.99 -3.98
CA GLU A 376 -40.39 -17.65 -3.17
C GLU A 376 -41.62 -17.23 -4.00
N ARG A 377 -41.47 -17.01 -5.31
CA ARG A 377 -42.58 -16.49 -6.16
C ARG A 377 -43.30 -17.55 -7.00
N ASP A 378 -42.76 -18.75 -7.07
CA ASP A 378 -43.42 -19.81 -7.84
C ASP A 378 -43.86 -20.96 -6.91
N PRO A 379 -45.16 -21.00 -6.52
CA PRO A 379 -45.65 -22.06 -5.64
C PRO A 379 -45.47 -23.45 -6.24
N ILE A 380 -45.39 -23.57 -7.57
CA ILE A 380 -45.19 -24.83 -8.28
C ILE A 380 -43.74 -25.38 -8.08
N LEU A 381 -42.74 -24.48 -8.03
CA LEU A 381 -41.33 -24.87 -7.79
C LEU A 381 -41.11 -25.27 -6.33
N LYS A 382 -41.82 -24.66 -5.38
CA LYS A 382 -41.75 -25.03 -3.94
C LYS A 382 -42.34 -26.42 -3.71
N GLU A 383 -43.43 -26.76 -4.37
CA GLU A 383 -44.04 -28.07 -4.29
C GLU A 383 -43.15 -29.17 -4.89
N HIS A 384 -42.38 -28.86 -5.95
CA HIS A 384 -41.39 -29.80 -6.54
C HIS A 384 -40.19 -30.02 -5.64
N THR A 385 -39.70 -28.96 -4.97
CA THR A 385 -38.54 -29.09 -4.03
C THR A 385 -38.93 -29.87 -2.78
N ASP A 386 -40.14 -29.62 -2.23
CA ASP A 386 -40.65 -30.39 -1.07
C ASP A 386 -40.92 -31.87 -1.42
N ILE A 387 -41.29 -32.17 -2.66
CA ILE A 387 -41.47 -33.57 -3.12
C ILE A 387 -40.10 -34.25 -3.27
N VAL A 388 -39.09 -33.56 -3.80
CA VAL A 388 -37.73 -34.13 -3.95
C VAL A 388 -37.07 -34.34 -2.61
N GLU A 389 -37.23 -33.43 -1.65
CA GLU A 389 -36.73 -33.62 -0.27
C GLU A 389 -37.40 -34.75 0.45
N LYS A 390 -38.73 -34.92 0.29
CA LYS A 390 -39.45 -36.07 0.87
C LYS A 390 -39.01 -37.40 0.26
N ILE A 391 -38.72 -37.44 -1.04
CA ILE A 391 -38.16 -38.67 -1.69
C ILE A 391 -36.76 -38.97 -1.22
N LEU A 392 -35.92 -37.96 -0.99
CA LEU A 392 -34.56 -38.14 -0.48
C LEU A 392 -34.49 -38.50 1.00
N MET A 393 -35.49 -38.10 1.79
CA MET A 393 -35.57 -38.41 3.22
C MET A 393 -36.29 -39.77 3.53
N GLY A 394 -36.81 -40.46 2.53
CA GLY A 394 -37.36 -41.82 2.69
C GLY A 394 -38.67 -41.90 3.48
N VAL A 395 -39.50 -40.85 3.45
CA VAL A 395 -40.85 -40.82 4.09
C VAL A 395 -41.92 -40.77 3.04
#